data_abb5fbefcbd678d7424e242ae2bb6c1a
#
_entry.id   abb5fbefcbd678d7424e242ae2bb6c1a
#
_cell.length_a   1.000
_cell.length_b   1.000
_cell.length_c   1.000
_cell.angle_alpha   90.00
_cell.angle_beta   90.00
_cell.angle_gamma   90.00
#
_symmetry.space_group_name_H-M   'P 1'
#
loop_
_entity.id
_entity.type
_entity.pdbx_description
1 polymer ?
#
loop_
_entity_poly.entity_id
_entity_poly.type
_entity_poly.pdbx_seq_one_letter_code
_entity_poly.pdbx_strand_id
1 'polypeptide(L)'
;MIATRWFGLASLTLLLATSALAEDKAPAAAENGPTGRWTTIDDETKKPKSVIVIYEENGKLFGKIEKLFRDPKEDQNPVCDKCEGALKGQPIIGMTILQNLKKDDDEWTGGSILDPANGKTYKCKIALEDGGKKLKVRGYIGMSLLGRTQHWVRATE
;
A
#
# COMPACT_ATOMS: atom_id res chain seq x y z
N MET A 1 -39.61 -72.29 -13.29
CA MET A 1 -38.67 -71.73 -12.27
C MET A 1 -37.92 -70.63 -12.98
N ILE A 2 -38.28 -69.38 -12.65
CA ILE A 2 -37.85 -68.18 -13.38
C ILE A 2 -36.81 -67.49 -12.52
N ALA A 3 -35.56 -67.39 -13.02
CA ALA A 3 -34.50 -66.68 -12.36
C ALA A 3 -34.40 -65.23 -12.89
N THR A 4 -34.74 -64.27 -12.09
CA THR A 4 -34.69 -62.83 -12.42
C THR A 4 -33.29 -62.27 -12.09
N ARG A 5 -32.57 -61.82 -13.11
CA ARG A 5 -31.27 -61.13 -12.99
C ARG A 5 -31.50 -59.64 -12.81
N TRP A 6 -31.02 -59.09 -11.69
CA TRP A 6 -31.01 -57.64 -11.47
C TRP A 6 -29.71 -57.06 -11.99
N PHE A 7 -29.82 -56.13 -12.92
CA PHE A 7 -28.71 -55.28 -13.35
C PHE A 7 -28.64 -54.03 -12.45
N GLY A 8 -27.58 -53.94 -11.71
CA GLY A 8 -27.27 -52.70 -10.95
C GLY A 8 -26.61 -51.67 -11.84
N LEU A 9 -27.23 -50.53 -12.07
CA LEU A 9 -26.62 -49.36 -12.67
C LEU A 9 -25.75 -48.65 -11.60
N ALA A 10 -24.44 -48.67 -11.81
CA ALA A 10 -23.50 -47.84 -11.05
C ALA A 10 -23.50 -46.43 -11.66
N SER A 11 -24.13 -45.47 -10.96
CA SER A 11 -24.03 -44.04 -11.31
C SER A 11 -22.67 -43.51 -10.85
N LEU A 12 -21.82 -43.23 -11.81
CA LEU A 12 -20.53 -42.54 -11.57
C LEU A 12 -20.78 -41.04 -11.48
N THR A 13 -20.86 -40.49 -10.27
CA THR A 13 -20.92 -39.04 -10.04
C THR A 13 -19.56 -38.42 -10.18
N LEU A 14 -19.35 -37.67 -11.26
CA LEU A 14 -18.17 -36.89 -11.52
C LEU A 14 -18.22 -35.59 -10.65
N LEU A 15 -17.43 -35.55 -9.59
CA LEU A 15 -17.23 -34.31 -8.82
C LEU A 15 -16.33 -33.36 -9.62
N LEU A 16 -16.93 -32.32 -10.17
CA LEU A 16 -16.19 -31.16 -10.69
C LEU A 16 -15.70 -30.30 -9.51
N ALA A 17 -14.43 -30.39 -9.21
CA ALA A 17 -13.77 -29.48 -8.29
C ALA A 17 -13.59 -28.12 -8.97
N THR A 18 -14.45 -27.15 -8.65
CA THR A 18 -14.27 -25.76 -9.03
C THR A 18 -13.20 -25.15 -8.14
N SER A 19 -11.99 -24.96 -8.69
CA SER A 19 -10.95 -24.17 -8.08
C SER A 19 -11.39 -22.71 -8.06
N ALA A 20 -11.85 -22.22 -6.90
CA ALA A 20 -12.06 -20.80 -6.68
C ALA A 20 -10.69 -20.11 -6.69
N LEU A 21 -10.39 -19.35 -7.73
CA LEU A 21 -9.32 -18.38 -7.74
C LEU A 21 -9.67 -17.34 -6.68
N ALA A 22 -8.90 -17.29 -5.61
CA ALA A 22 -8.97 -16.20 -4.65
C ALA A 22 -8.50 -14.94 -5.37
N GLU A 23 -9.43 -14.08 -5.77
CA GLU A 23 -9.11 -12.70 -6.14
C GLU A 23 -8.55 -12.03 -4.90
N ASP A 24 -7.28 -11.65 -4.99
CA ASP A 24 -6.61 -10.79 -4.02
C ASP A 24 -7.22 -9.38 -4.10
N LYS A 25 -8.41 -9.25 -3.51
CA LYS A 25 -9.12 -7.99 -3.43
C LYS A 25 -8.35 -7.08 -2.50
N ALA A 26 -7.71 -6.06 -3.07
CA ALA A 26 -7.11 -4.97 -2.30
C ALA A 26 -8.09 -4.52 -1.20
N PRO A 27 -7.64 -4.31 0.05
CA PRO A 27 -8.52 -3.94 1.16
C PRO A 27 -9.31 -2.68 0.80
N ALA A 28 -10.63 -2.77 0.87
CA ALA A 28 -11.52 -1.63 0.68
C ALA A 28 -11.09 -0.51 1.62
N ALA A 29 -10.81 0.68 1.08
CA ALA A 29 -10.46 1.85 1.86
C ALA A 29 -11.58 2.11 2.89
N ALA A 30 -11.24 2.14 4.18
CA ALA A 30 -12.15 2.64 5.19
C ALA A 30 -12.35 4.14 4.90
N GLU A 31 -13.56 4.55 4.53
CA GLU A 31 -13.87 5.93 4.09
C GLU A 31 -13.44 7.02 5.09
N ASN A 32 -13.21 6.64 6.36
CA ASN A 32 -12.86 7.54 7.46
C ASN A 32 -11.50 7.22 8.12
N GLY A 33 -10.69 6.32 7.55
CA GLY A 33 -9.40 5.91 8.12
C GLY A 33 -8.20 6.31 7.24
N PRO A 34 -6.96 6.12 7.72
CA PRO A 34 -5.75 6.40 6.95
C PRO A 34 -5.45 5.32 5.90
N THR A 35 -6.10 4.16 5.98
CA THR A 35 -5.94 3.08 5.01
C THR A 35 -6.54 3.46 3.66
N GLY A 36 -6.00 2.89 2.58
CA GLY A 36 -6.43 3.14 1.22
C GLY A 36 -5.36 3.81 0.37
N ARG A 37 -5.78 4.37 -0.75
CA ARG A 37 -4.89 4.94 -1.78
C ARG A 37 -4.74 6.45 -1.60
N TRP A 38 -3.50 6.92 -1.64
CA TRP A 38 -3.14 8.31 -1.45
C TRP A 38 -2.22 8.80 -2.56
N THR A 39 -2.58 9.90 -3.21
CA THR A 39 -1.74 10.56 -4.20
C THR A 39 -0.81 11.53 -3.48
N THR A 40 0.49 11.34 -3.63
CA THR A 40 1.50 12.30 -3.17
C THR A 40 1.63 13.44 -4.18
N ILE A 41 1.84 14.63 -3.66
CA ILE A 41 1.97 15.85 -4.46
C ILE A 41 3.42 16.32 -4.36
N ASP A 42 4.03 16.60 -5.49
CA ASP A 42 5.36 17.19 -5.55
C ASP A 42 5.32 18.63 -5.01
N ASP A 43 6.22 18.97 -4.07
CA ASP A 43 6.18 20.25 -3.36
C ASP A 43 6.57 21.44 -4.24
N GLU A 44 7.35 21.22 -5.29
CA GLU A 44 7.81 22.27 -6.20
C GLU A 44 6.83 22.47 -7.35
N THR A 45 6.50 21.39 -8.04
CA THR A 45 5.66 21.44 -9.25
C THR A 45 4.17 21.42 -8.97
N LYS A 46 3.75 21.04 -7.75
CA LYS A 46 2.36 20.84 -7.32
C LYS A 46 1.60 19.77 -8.13
N LYS A 47 2.33 18.93 -8.85
CA LYS A 47 1.77 17.83 -9.65
C LYS A 47 1.74 16.52 -8.87
N PRO A 48 0.84 15.59 -9.21
CA PRO A 48 0.89 14.22 -8.71
C PRO A 48 2.26 13.58 -8.96
N LYS A 49 2.83 12.94 -7.93
CA LYS A 49 4.15 12.29 -7.98
C LYS A 49 4.05 10.78 -7.90
N SER A 50 3.23 10.26 -7.00
CA SER A 50 3.03 8.82 -6.82
C SER A 50 1.68 8.50 -6.19
N VAL A 51 1.28 7.23 -6.26
CA VAL A 51 0.19 6.68 -5.45
C VAL A 51 0.79 5.74 -4.41
N ILE A 52 0.41 5.96 -3.15
CA ILE A 52 0.78 5.12 -2.01
C ILE A 52 -0.46 4.39 -1.52
N VAL A 53 -0.36 3.07 -1.36
CA VAL A 53 -1.38 2.27 -0.69
C VAL A 53 -1.00 2.10 0.76
N ILE A 54 -1.82 2.66 1.67
CA ILE A 54 -1.67 2.46 3.11
C ILE A 54 -2.57 1.31 3.54
N TYR A 55 -2.01 0.36 4.27
CA TYR A 55 -2.69 -0.81 4.80
C TYR A 55 -2.30 -1.04 6.26
N GLU A 56 -3.14 -1.79 6.96
CA GLU A 56 -2.89 -2.17 8.34
C GLU A 56 -2.49 -3.63 8.43
N GLU A 57 -1.45 -3.89 9.21
CA GLU A 57 -0.99 -5.23 9.53
C GLU A 57 -0.57 -5.28 11.01
N ASN A 58 -1.16 -6.22 11.77
CA ASN A 58 -0.90 -6.40 13.21
C ASN A 58 -1.04 -5.10 14.04
N GLY A 59 -2.06 -4.29 13.76
CA GLY A 59 -2.36 -3.05 14.46
C GLY A 59 -1.38 -1.90 14.16
N LYS A 60 -0.63 -2.01 13.06
CA LYS A 60 0.30 -0.98 12.59
C LYS A 60 0.01 -0.66 11.13
N LEU A 61 0.26 0.60 10.76
CA LEU A 61 0.14 1.01 9.37
C LEU A 61 1.48 0.87 8.65
N PHE A 62 1.35 0.45 7.41
CA PHE A 62 2.39 0.38 6.40
C PHE A 62 1.90 1.06 5.12
N GLY A 63 2.83 1.50 4.28
CA GLY A 63 2.46 2.08 3.00
C GLY A 63 3.47 1.73 1.92
N LYS A 64 2.98 1.25 0.78
CA LYS A 64 3.80 0.88 -0.37
C LYS A 64 3.50 1.77 -1.57
N ILE A 65 4.51 2.01 -2.38
CA ILE A 65 4.36 2.72 -3.65
C ILE A 65 3.65 1.79 -4.65
N GLU A 66 2.45 2.18 -5.10
CA GLU A 66 1.69 1.46 -6.11
C GLU A 66 2.00 1.95 -7.52
N LYS A 67 2.17 3.27 -7.68
CA LYS A 67 2.36 3.92 -8.98
C LYS A 67 3.24 5.15 -8.85
N LEU A 68 3.99 5.43 -9.91
CA LEU A 68 4.72 6.69 -10.10
C LEU A 68 4.13 7.45 -11.30
N PHE A 69 4.01 8.77 -11.16
CA PHE A 69 3.66 9.66 -12.26
C PHE A 69 4.95 10.25 -12.82
N ARG A 70 5.44 9.67 -13.91
CA ARG A 70 6.68 10.07 -14.57
C ARG A 70 6.40 10.53 -16.00
N ASP A 71 7.28 11.40 -16.54
CA ASP A 71 7.23 11.74 -17.95
C ASP A 71 7.42 10.45 -18.78
N PRO A 72 6.70 10.28 -19.90
CA PRO A 72 6.86 9.08 -20.76
C PRO A 72 8.30 8.84 -21.26
N LYS A 73 9.14 9.88 -21.26
CA LYS A 73 10.56 9.79 -21.65
C LYS A 73 11.48 9.33 -20.53
N GLU A 74 11.00 9.36 -19.28
CA GLU A 74 11.75 8.86 -18.12
C GLU A 74 11.63 7.35 -17.99
N ASP A 75 12.56 6.75 -17.24
CA ASP A 75 12.47 5.34 -16.86
C ASP A 75 11.17 5.08 -16.08
N GLN A 76 10.31 4.20 -16.59
CA GLN A 76 9.01 3.88 -15.99
C GLN A 76 9.11 2.87 -14.83
N ASN A 77 10.26 2.20 -14.69
CA ASN A 77 10.53 1.21 -13.65
C ASN A 77 11.82 1.52 -12.88
N PRO A 78 11.94 2.73 -12.27
CA PRO A 78 13.16 3.13 -11.61
C PRO A 78 13.45 2.25 -10.39
N VAL A 79 14.73 2.11 -10.11
CA VAL A 79 15.24 1.43 -8.91
C VAL A 79 15.76 2.43 -7.88
N CYS A 80 15.84 2.02 -6.62
CA CYS A 80 16.38 2.89 -5.57
C CYS A 80 17.91 2.87 -5.54
N ASP A 81 18.55 3.68 -6.35
CA ASP A 81 20.02 3.75 -6.44
C ASP A 81 20.66 4.36 -5.19
N LYS A 82 19.95 5.24 -4.50
CA LYS A 82 20.43 5.93 -3.28
C LYS A 82 20.08 5.21 -1.99
N CYS A 83 19.26 4.17 -2.05
CA CYS A 83 18.99 3.34 -0.88
C CYS A 83 20.23 2.57 -0.45
N GLU A 84 20.23 2.11 0.80
CA GLU A 84 21.28 1.30 1.38
C GLU A 84 20.79 -0.11 1.70
N GLY A 85 21.76 -1.03 1.95
CA GLY A 85 21.47 -2.40 2.34
C GLY A 85 20.62 -3.16 1.32
N ALA A 86 19.63 -3.88 1.80
CA ALA A 86 18.76 -4.73 0.98
C ALA A 86 17.85 -3.97 0.00
N LEU A 87 17.66 -2.66 0.21
CA LEU A 87 16.80 -1.82 -0.64
C LEU A 87 17.55 -1.20 -1.81
N LYS A 88 18.90 -1.24 -1.80
CA LYS A 88 19.69 -0.70 -2.90
C LYS A 88 19.43 -1.46 -4.21
N GLY A 89 19.10 -0.72 -5.26
CA GLY A 89 18.79 -1.29 -6.56
C GLY A 89 17.44 -2.02 -6.66
N GLN A 90 16.63 -2.00 -5.60
CA GLN A 90 15.29 -2.58 -5.66
C GLN A 90 14.32 -1.66 -6.41
N PRO A 91 13.32 -2.22 -7.12
CA PRO A 91 12.28 -1.42 -7.77
C PRO A 91 11.59 -0.48 -6.78
N ILE A 92 11.38 0.76 -7.17
CA ILE A 92 10.66 1.75 -6.35
C ILE A 92 9.15 1.43 -6.32
N ILE A 93 8.57 0.96 -7.43
CA ILE A 93 7.19 0.48 -7.45
C ILE A 93 7.10 -0.83 -6.66
N GLY A 94 6.17 -0.91 -5.72
CA GLY A 94 6.03 -2.01 -4.77
C GLY A 94 6.82 -1.84 -3.47
N MET A 95 7.74 -0.86 -3.40
CA MET A 95 8.56 -0.63 -2.21
C MET A 95 7.72 -0.10 -1.05
N THR A 96 7.86 -0.73 0.13
CA THR A 96 7.25 -0.24 1.36
C THR A 96 8.06 0.93 1.91
N ILE A 97 7.46 2.12 1.90
CA ILE A 97 8.10 3.36 2.35
C ILE A 97 7.60 3.84 3.71
N LEU A 98 6.33 3.62 4.06
CA LEU A 98 5.80 3.86 5.41
C LEU A 98 5.83 2.57 6.21
N GLN A 99 6.32 2.64 7.46
CA GLN A 99 6.47 1.45 8.29
C GLN A 99 6.12 1.72 9.76
N ASN A 100 5.43 0.76 10.37
CA ASN A 100 5.25 0.63 11.82
C ASN A 100 4.54 1.81 12.52
N LEU A 101 3.72 2.60 11.81
CA LEU A 101 2.93 3.66 12.44
C LEU A 101 1.83 3.05 13.32
N LYS A 102 1.69 3.52 14.55
CA LYS A 102 0.67 3.10 15.50
C LYS A 102 -0.30 4.22 15.79
N LYS A 103 -1.57 3.89 16.00
CA LYS A 103 -2.58 4.84 16.43
C LYS A 103 -2.18 5.46 17.78
N ASP A 104 -2.28 6.79 17.87
CA ASP A 104 -1.98 7.59 19.04
C ASP A 104 -2.91 8.81 19.02
N ASP A 105 -4.01 8.76 19.75
CA ASP A 105 -5.13 9.70 19.68
C ASP A 105 -5.62 9.95 18.23
N ASP A 106 -5.47 11.16 17.73
CA ASP A 106 -5.90 11.56 16.38
C ASP A 106 -4.80 11.42 15.31
N GLU A 107 -3.63 10.96 15.70
CA GLU A 107 -2.48 10.74 14.81
C GLU A 107 -2.09 9.25 14.78
N TRP A 108 -1.20 8.90 13.85
CA TRP A 108 -0.44 7.64 13.85
C TRP A 108 1.03 8.00 13.91
N THR A 109 1.72 7.47 14.94
CA THR A 109 3.07 7.87 15.31
C THR A 109 4.02 6.68 15.47
N GLY A 110 5.27 6.96 15.79
CA GLY A 110 6.27 5.93 16.15
C GLY A 110 6.79 5.10 14.98
N GLY A 111 6.40 5.44 13.76
CA GLY A 111 6.88 4.78 12.55
C GLY A 111 7.97 5.54 11.83
N SER A 112 8.24 5.11 10.61
CA SER A 112 9.24 5.71 9.72
C SER A 112 8.75 5.86 8.30
N ILE A 113 9.38 6.75 7.55
CA ILE A 113 9.18 6.93 6.11
C ILE A 113 10.54 6.95 5.40
N LEU A 114 10.66 6.12 4.36
CA LEU A 114 11.79 6.14 3.43
C LEU A 114 11.50 7.12 2.29
N ASP A 115 12.46 7.97 1.96
CA ASP A 115 12.45 8.77 0.74
C ASP A 115 13.38 8.13 -0.30
N PRO A 116 12.84 7.45 -1.35
CA PRO A 116 13.67 6.81 -2.36
C PRO A 116 14.50 7.81 -3.19
N ALA A 117 14.08 9.08 -3.25
CA ALA A 117 14.81 10.11 -4.00
C ALA A 117 16.18 10.45 -3.40
N ASN A 118 16.35 10.27 -2.09
CA ASN A 118 17.62 10.51 -1.39
C ASN A 118 18.14 9.28 -0.62
N GLY A 119 17.36 8.19 -0.55
CA GLY A 119 17.72 6.94 0.13
C GLY A 119 17.65 7.01 1.65
N LYS A 120 17.13 8.10 2.24
CA LYS A 120 17.12 8.31 3.69
C LYS A 120 15.78 7.91 4.32
N THR A 121 15.87 7.38 5.53
CA THR A 121 14.70 7.05 6.35
C THR A 121 14.57 8.09 7.46
N TYR A 122 13.36 8.58 7.64
CA TYR A 122 12.97 9.58 8.63
C TYR A 122 11.98 8.97 9.62
N LYS A 123 11.95 9.48 10.87
CA LYS A 123 10.81 9.24 11.75
C LYS A 123 9.56 9.84 11.10
N CYS A 124 8.41 9.19 11.29
CA CYS A 124 7.19 9.62 10.63
C CYS A 124 6.00 9.63 11.59
N LYS A 125 5.13 10.60 11.37
CA LYS A 125 3.76 10.61 11.89
C LYS A 125 2.80 11.09 10.82
N ILE A 126 1.56 10.62 10.89
CA ILE A 126 0.49 10.99 9.96
C ILE A 126 -0.77 11.36 10.71
N ALA A 127 -1.58 12.23 10.13
CA ALA A 127 -2.91 12.60 10.62
C ALA A 127 -3.87 12.82 9.46
N LEU A 128 -5.15 12.53 9.67
CA LEU A 128 -6.19 12.84 8.71
C LEU A 128 -6.59 14.31 8.81
N GLU A 129 -6.81 14.92 7.67
CA GLU A 129 -7.32 16.29 7.53
C GLU A 129 -8.51 16.33 6.55
N ASP A 130 -9.25 17.41 6.55
CA ASP A 130 -10.40 17.67 5.66
C ASP A 130 -11.40 16.51 5.63
N GLY A 131 -11.76 15.99 6.82
CA GLY A 131 -12.73 14.87 6.92
C GLY A 131 -12.25 13.59 6.24
N GLY A 132 -10.94 13.30 6.24
CA GLY A 132 -10.35 12.11 5.64
C GLY A 132 -10.00 12.25 4.16
N LYS A 133 -10.18 13.42 3.57
CA LYS A 133 -9.82 13.70 2.16
C LYS A 133 -8.33 13.97 1.96
N LYS A 134 -7.66 14.42 3.01
CA LYS A 134 -6.22 14.68 3.03
C LYS A 134 -5.53 13.90 4.13
N LEU A 135 -4.28 13.57 3.89
CA LEU A 135 -3.39 12.94 4.85
C LEU A 135 -2.17 13.85 5.02
N LYS A 136 -2.01 14.40 6.21
CA LYS A 136 -0.80 15.10 6.61
C LYS A 136 0.27 14.07 6.95
N VAL A 137 1.38 14.12 6.26
CA VAL A 137 2.52 13.23 6.45
C VAL A 137 3.73 14.05 6.87
N ARG A 138 4.24 13.82 8.06
CA ARG A 138 5.41 14.54 8.59
C ARG A 138 6.57 13.61 8.81
N GLY A 139 7.62 13.80 8.01
CA GLY A 139 8.93 13.16 8.18
C GLY A 139 9.89 14.08 8.95
N TYR A 140 10.64 13.54 9.92
CA TYR A 140 11.55 14.34 10.77
C TYR A 140 12.74 13.53 11.28
N ILE A 141 13.79 14.24 11.68
CA ILE A 141 14.99 13.69 12.35
C ILE A 141 15.03 14.25 13.77
N GLY A 142 15.24 13.39 14.77
CA GLY A 142 15.25 13.81 16.17
C GLY A 142 13.87 14.24 16.65
N MET A 143 13.64 15.55 16.83
CA MET A 143 12.36 16.11 17.28
C MET A 143 11.44 16.45 16.09
N SER A 144 10.13 16.29 16.28
CA SER A 144 9.15 16.51 15.20
C SER A 144 9.09 17.96 14.69
N LEU A 145 9.61 18.94 15.44
CA LEU A 145 9.71 20.32 14.99
C LEU A 145 10.67 20.49 13.81
N LEU A 146 11.71 19.65 13.73
CA LEU A 146 12.72 19.66 12.66
C LEU A 146 12.33 18.64 11.61
N GLY A 147 11.39 18.96 10.74
CA GLY A 147 10.91 18.04 9.75
C GLY A 147 10.19 18.73 8.59
N ARG A 148 9.84 17.92 7.57
CA ARG A 148 9.07 18.33 6.40
C ARG A 148 7.67 17.74 6.48
N THR A 149 6.67 18.56 6.18
CA THR A 149 5.28 18.12 6.08
C THR A 149 4.87 18.11 4.62
N GLN A 150 4.20 17.02 4.22
CA GLN A 150 3.51 16.89 2.96
C GLN A 150 2.03 16.64 3.22
N HIS A 151 1.19 17.03 2.26
CA HIS A 151 -0.22 16.73 2.27
C HIS A 151 -0.53 15.86 1.06
N TRP A 152 -0.87 14.60 1.33
CA TRP A 152 -1.31 13.68 0.30
C TRP A 152 -2.83 13.79 0.16
N VAL A 153 -3.34 13.60 -1.03
CA VAL A 153 -4.79 13.64 -1.29
C VAL A 153 -5.30 12.22 -1.51
N ARG A 154 -6.51 11.94 -1.04
CA ARG A 154 -7.11 10.63 -1.27
C ARG A 154 -7.25 10.41 -2.77
N ALA A 155 -6.72 9.29 -3.27
CA ALA A 155 -6.81 8.97 -4.69
C ALA A 155 -8.27 8.63 -5.03
N THR A 156 -8.80 9.29 -6.05
CA THR A 156 -10.02 8.87 -6.73
C THR A 156 -9.66 7.77 -7.71
N GLU A 157 -10.49 6.75 -7.82
CA GLU A 157 -10.33 5.65 -8.77
C GLU A 157 -10.25 6.13 -10.21
#